data_508ec2ad6ac99314f549979422cbdb39
#
_entry.id   508ec2ad6ac99314f549979422cbdb39
#
_cell.length_a   1.000
_cell.length_b   1.000
_cell.length_c   1.000
_cell.angle_alpha   90.00
_cell.angle_beta   90.00
_cell.angle_gamma   90.00
#
_symmetry.space_group_name_H-M   'P 1'
#
loop_
_entity.id
_entity.type
_entity.pdbx_description
1 polymer ?
#
loop_
_entity_poly.entity_id
_entity_poly.type
_entity_poly.pdbx_seq_one_letter_code
_entity_poly.pdbx_strand_id
1 'polypeptide(L)'
;MEVQLTQLGCDISRVRMTSRTANPFSDFVIFLRFLRLMIMLRPDVFLGFTVKPFVYGSLAAQIIGAKTVGTITGLGTAFIRKNWITRVVKVLYRLATYKMKTVVFQNQSDLDMFVLQKLVSRCKTVLIPGSGLDLYHYSQKPIKRTRSQDAPVFLYIGRVLWDKGIGEFVESARKLKETHPGAQCQIAGKVDVDNVTAIGKSQVIKWEKEGVIEYLGFNHDPRGFIEGADCVVLPSYREGLPRSLLEGAAMGRPLLASDCPGCTDVVMDGVNGFVFRTKNSESLLSAMRRFIKLSFSERQQIGAAGRKIVEDRFDQSLVHEAYLKVTTG
;
A
#
# COMPACT_ATOMS: atom_id res chain seq x y z
N MET A 1 -6.65 -16.47 8.38
CA MET A 1 -6.54 -15.25 9.19
C MET A 1 -7.44 -15.28 10.43
N GLU A 2 -8.77 -15.49 10.37
CA GLU A 2 -9.61 -15.58 11.58
C GLU A 2 -9.14 -16.68 12.54
N VAL A 3 -8.90 -17.90 12.04
CA VAL A 3 -8.37 -19.03 12.85
C VAL A 3 -7.06 -18.66 13.54
N GLN A 4 -6.14 -17.98 12.87
CA GLN A 4 -4.87 -17.54 13.44
C GLN A 4 -5.06 -16.50 14.57
N LEU A 5 -5.97 -15.54 14.38
CA LEU A 5 -6.28 -14.55 15.42
C LEU A 5 -6.90 -15.19 16.66
N THR A 6 -7.84 -16.14 16.47
CA THR A 6 -8.44 -16.89 17.60
C THR A 6 -7.39 -17.72 18.34
N GLN A 7 -6.43 -18.34 17.63
CA GLN A 7 -5.32 -19.06 18.25
C GLN A 7 -4.39 -18.16 19.07
N LEU A 8 -4.33 -16.86 18.74
CA LEU A 8 -3.61 -15.84 19.50
C LEU A 8 -4.43 -15.26 20.67
N GLY A 9 -5.61 -15.81 20.96
CA GLY A 9 -6.47 -15.36 22.06
C GLY A 9 -7.32 -14.12 21.73
N CYS A 10 -7.49 -13.78 20.42
CA CYS A 10 -8.30 -12.66 20.01
C CYS A 10 -9.78 -13.06 19.85
N ASP A 11 -10.68 -12.26 20.44
CA ASP A 11 -12.13 -12.35 20.18
C ASP A 11 -12.48 -11.64 18.87
N ILE A 12 -13.25 -12.30 18.01
CA ILE A 12 -13.60 -11.77 16.68
C ILE A 12 -15.05 -11.32 16.65
N SER A 13 -15.25 -10.01 16.46
CA SER A 13 -16.56 -9.41 16.23
C SER A 13 -16.68 -8.87 14.82
N ARG A 14 -17.72 -9.28 14.07
CA ARG A 14 -17.94 -8.86 12.68
C ARG A 14 -18.88 -7.67 12.59
N VAL A 15 -18.39 -6.55 12.03
CA VAL A 15 -19.22 -5.39 11.68
C VAL A 15 -19.44 -5.38 10.17
N ARG A 16 -20.70 -5.58 9.73
CA ARG A 16 -21.05 -5.48 8.31
C ARG A 16 -20.93 -4.03 7.84
N MET A 17 -20.05 -3.78 6.86
CA MET A 17 -19.81 -2.45 6.28
C MET A 17 -19.89 -2.56 4.75
N THR A 18 -20.55 -1.56 4.11
CA THR A 18 -20.52 -1.39 2.66
C THR A 18 -19.33 -0.52 2.29
N SER A 19 -18.47 -0.98 1.38
CA SER A 19 -17.26 -0.26 0.96
C SER A 19 -17.50 0.74 -0.16
N ARG A 20 -18.60 0.61 -0.92
CA ARG A 20 -18.80 1.22 -2.23
C ARG A 20 -19.38 2.63 -2.25
N THR A 21 -20.09 3.08 -1.21
CA THR A 21 -20.84 4.34 -1.29
C THR A 21 -20.68 5.18 -0.04
N ALA A 22 -20.48 6.50 -0.23
CA ALA A 22 -20.75 7.51 0.79
C ALA A 22 -22.28 7.75 0.83
N ASN A 23 -23.02 6.83 1.45
CA ASN A 23 -24.45 6.98 1.68
C ASN A 23 -24.65 7.34 3.17
N PRO A 24 -25.11 8.55 3.50
CA PRO A 24 -25.25 9.01 4.87
C PRO A 24 -26.08 8.08 5.76
N PHE A 25 -27.15 7.50 5.22
CA PHE A 25 -27.99 6.56 5.96
C PHE A 25 -27.25 5.24 6.29
N SER A 26 -26.56 4.68 5.29
CA SER A 26 -25.72 3.49 5.48
C SER A 26 -24.59 3.75 6.48
N ASP A 27 -23.97 4.91 6.41
CA ASP A 27 -22.88 5.30 7.29
C ASP A 27 -23.35 5.55 8.73
N PHE A 28 -24.55 6.09 8.90
CA PHE A 28 -25.19 6.19 10.22
C PHE A 28 -25.49 4.81 10.84
N VAL A 29 -25.97 3.85 10.04
CA VAL A 29 -26.16 2.46 10.50
C VAL A 29 -24.83 1.82 10.90
N ILE A 30 -23.75 2.07 10.17
CA ILE A 30 -22.41 1.59 10.53
C ILE A 30 -21.97 2.19 11.86
N PHE A 31 -22.18 3.50 12.07
CA PHE A 31 -21.88 4.16 13.34
C PHE A 31 -22.65 3.52 14.51
N LEU A 32 -23.96 3.27 14.35
CA LEU A 32 -24.77 2.60 15.39
C LEU A 32 -24.29 1.19 15.71
N ARG A 33 -23.83 0.44 14.69
CA ARG A 33 -23.23 -0.89 14.91
C ARG A 33 -21.93 -0.80 15.72
N PHE A 34 -21.06 0.16 15.42
CA PHE A 34 -19.88 0.40 16.24
C PHE A 34 -20.26 0.84 17.65
N LEU A 35 -21.23 1.74 17.82
CA LEU A 35 -21.65 2.21 19.13
C LEU A 35 -22.18 1.06 19.99
N ARG A 36 -23.05 0.19 19.43
CA ARG A 36 -23.52 -1.01 20.12
C ARG A 36 -22.35 -1.92 20.52
N LEU A 37 -21.38 -2.14 19.63
CA LEU A 37 -20.22 -2.97 19.91
C LEU A 37 -19.37 -2.36 21.03
N MET A 38 -19.12 -1.06 21.02
CA MET A 38 -18.35 -0.36 22.04
C MET A 38 -19.03 -0.43 23.42
N ILE A 39 -20.36 -0.26 23.47
CA ILE A 39 -21.14 -0.40 24.72
C ILE A 39 -21.05 -1.81 25.31
N MET A 40 -21.06 -2.83 24.43
CA MET A 40 -20.95 -4.24 24.85
C MET A 40 -19.55 -4.59 25.35
N LEU A 41 -18.51 -4.22 24.60
CA LEU A 41 -17.13 -4.61 24.88
C LEU A 41 -16.43 -3.72 25.91
N ARG A 42 -16.84 -2.46 26.03
CA ARG A 42 -16.23 -1.44 26.91
C ARG A 42 -14.70 -1.44 26.86
N PRO A 43 -14.09 -1.31 25.68
CA PRO A 43 -12.64 -1.37 25.58
C PRO A 43 -11.99 -0.14 26.22
N ASP A 44 -10.83 -0.32 26.85
CA ASP A 44 -10.00 0.78 27.35
C ASP A 44 -9.39 1.60 26.20
N VAL A 45 -8.99 0.90 25.13
CA VAL A 45 -8.36 1.49 23.95
C VAL A 45 -9.03 0.99 22.69
N PHE A 46 -9.34 1.89 21.78
CA PHE A 46 -9.82 1.59 20.44
C PHE A 46 -8.78 1.98 19.39
N LEU A 47 -8.36 1.03 18.55
CA LEU A 47 -7.48 1.23 17.41
C LEU A 47 -8.27 1.20 16.11
N GLY A 48 -8.41 2.35 15.46
CA GLY A 48 -9.15 2.48 14.19
C GLY A 48 -8.24 2.46 12.97
N PHE A 49 -8.38 1.44 12.11
CA PHE A 49 -7.68 1.35 10.82
C PHE A 49 -8.67 1.49 9.68
N THR A 50 -8.24 2.06 8.55
CA THR A 50 -9.07 2.37 7.38
C THR A 50 -10.17 3.40 7.65
N VAL A 51 -10.78 3.96 6.59
CA VAL A 51 -11.62 5.17 6.69
C VAL A 51 -12.83 4.99 7.63
N LYS A 52 -13.63 3.92 7.45
CA LYS A 52 -14.89 3.77 8.21
C LYS A 52 -14.67 3.43 9.68
N PRO A 53 -13.83 2.45 10.06
CA PRO A 53 -13.46 2.24 11.45
C PRO A 53 -12.76 3.44 12.09
N PHE A 54 -11.86 4.11 11.34
CA PHE A 54 -11.21 5.33 11.82
C PHE A 54 -12.24 6.40 12.20
N VAL A 55 -13.24 6.67 11.35
CA VAL A 55 -14.22 7.72 11.60
C VAL A 55 -15.29 7.22 12.58
N TYR A 56 -16.08 6.23 12.16
CA TYR A 56 -17.29 5.83 12.92
C TYR A 56 -16.98 5.03 14.17
N GLY A 57 -15.95 4.16 14.11
CA GLY A 57 -15.49 3.39 15.26
C GLY A 57 -14.90 4.31 16.34
N SER A 58 -14.07 5.28 15.94
CA SER A 58 -13.49 6.22 16.90
C SER A 58 -14.54 7.15 17.52
N LEU A 59 -15.51 7.66 16.74
CA LEU A 59 -16.62 8.47 17.31
C LEU A 59 -17.43 7.66 18.31
N ALA A 60 -17.74 6.40 18.00
CA ALA A 60 -18.46 5.50 18.91
C ALA A 60 -17.66 5.22 20.19
N ALA A 61 -16.36 4.95 20.07
CA ALA A 61 -15.47 4.70 21.21
C ALA A 61 -15.31 5.95 22.10
N GLN A 62 -15.25 7.13 21.50
CA GLN A 62 -15.19 8.41 22.25
C GLN A 62 -16.44 8.68 23.06
N ILE A 63 -17.63 8.23 22.63
CA ILE A 63 -18.90 8.39 23.36
C ILE A 63 -18.87 7.61 24.68
N ILE A 64 -18.26 6.42 24.68
CA ILE A 64 -18.14 5.59 25.89
C ILE A 64 -16.91 5.91 26.74
N GLY A 65 -16.12 6.91 26.34
CA GLY A 65 -14.92 7.34 27.08
C GLY A 65 -13.66 6.53 26.79
N ALA A 66 -13.65 5.62 25.81
CA ALA A 66 -12.47 4.84 25.44
C ALA A 66 -11.38 5.73 24.83
N LYS A 67 -10.11 5.44 25.17
CA LYS A 67 -8.95 6.06 24.52
C LYS A 67 -8.92 5.67 23.04
N THR A 68 -8.81 6.65 22.16
CA THR A 68 -8.85 6.38 20.72
C THR A 68 -7.52 6.72 20.04
N VAL A 69 -7.02 5.77 19.25
CA VAL A 69 -5.88 5.93 18.35
C VAL A 69 -6.34 5.58 16.93
N GLY A 70 -6.22 6.52 16.03
CA GLY A 70 -6.64 6.31 14.64
C GLY A 70 -5.44 6.24 13.69
N THR A 71 -5.44 5.29 12.76
CA THR A 71 -4.37 5.14 11.76
C THR A 71 -4.87 5.46 10.35
N ILE A 72 -4.22 6.42 9.71
CA ILE A 72 -4.40 6.76 8.30
C ILE A 72 -3.49 5.85 7.46
N THR A 73 -4.10 4.83 6.86
CA THR A 73 -3.39 3.83 6.03
C THR A 73 -3.25 4.23 4.57
N GLY A 74 -3.49 5.50 4.28
CA GLY A 74 -3.57 6.09 2.94
C GLY A 74 -4.95 6.70 2.71
N LEU A 75 -5.00 7.75 1.88
CA LEU A 75 -6.20 8.57 1.75
C LEU A 75 -7.18 8.07 0.68
N GLY A 76 -6.80 7.04 -0.06
CA GLY A 76 -7.62 6.44 -1.10
C GLY A 76 -8.10 7.45 -2.16
N THR A 77 -9.05 7.00 -2.98
CA THR A 77 -9.61 7.79 -4.10
C THR A 77 -10.41 9.03 -3.65
N ALA A 78 -10.88 9.06 -2.39
CA ALA A 78 -11.68 10.18 -1.87
C ALA A 78 -10.92 11.51 -1.80
N PHE A 79 -9.58 11.48 -1.70
CA PHE A 79 -8.73 12.68 -1.70
C PHE A 79 -8.11 12.97 -3.08
N ILE A 80 -8.19 12.04 -4.04
CA ILE A 80 -7.72 12.24 -5.41
C ILE A 80 -8.70 13.13 -6.20
N ARG A 81 -10.00 12.99 -5.93
CA ARG A 81 -11.06 13.75 -6.62
C ARG A 81 -11.58 14.89 -5.74
N LYS A 82 -11.45 16.14 -6.18
CA LYS A 82 -11.99 17.32 -5.49
C LYS A 82 -13.50 17.45 -5.79
N ASN A 83 -14.34 16.86 -4.95
CA ASN A 83 -15.80 16.98 -5.06
C ASN A 83 -16.45 17.28 -3.69
N TRP A 84 -17.78 17.44 -3.66
CA TRP A 84 -18.52 17.68 -2.40
C TRP A 84 -18.32 16.54 -1.36
N ILE A 85 -18.16 15.29 -1.81
CA ILE A 85 -17.88 14.12 -0.94
C ILE A 85 -16.58 14.34 -0.16
N THR A 86 -15.56 14.90 -0.81
CA THR A 86 -14.29 15.22 -0.16
C THR A 86 -14.47 16.22 0.99
N ARG A 87 -15.41 17.20 0.84
CA ARG A 87 -15.70 18.16 1.93
C ARG A 87 -16.33 17.45 3.13
N VAL A 88 -17.33 16.59 2.88
CA VAL A 88 -17.97 15.79 3.94
C VAL A 88 -16.96 14.91 4.65
N VAL A 89 -16.13 14.20 3.90
CA VAL A 89 -15.07 13.34 4.45
C VAL A 89 -14.11 14.14 5.35
N LYS A 90 -13.70 15.35 4.93
CA LYS A 90 -12.86 16.23 5.76
C LYS A 90 -13.52 16.65 7.07
N VAL A 91 -14.80 16.96 7.05
CA VAL A 91 -15.55 17.29 8.27
C VAL A 91 -15.59 16.09 9.20
N LEU A 92 -15.89 14.89 8.68
CA LEU A 92 -15.91 13.66 9.45
C LEU A 92 -14.54 13.34 10.08
N TYR A 93 -13.46 13.51 9.31
CA TYR A 93 -12.09 13.35 9.86
C TYR A 93 -11.83 14.35 10.99
N ARG A 94 -12.19 15.62 10.81
CA ARG A 94 -12.00 16.65 11.85
C ARG A 94 -12.77 16.30 13.13
N LEU A 95 -14.03 15.85 13.01
CA LEU A 95 -14.83 15.43 14.16
C LEU A 95 -14.21 14.21 14.85
N ALA A 96 -13.80 13.19 14.10
CA ALA A 96 -13.19 11.99 14.65
C ALA A 96 -11.87 12.29 15.37
N THR A 97 -11.00 13.12 14.78
CA THR A 97 -9.68 13.44 15.36
C THR A 97 -9.75 14.41 16.55
N TYR A 98 -10.87 15.12 16.74
CA TYR A 98 -11.00 16.14 17.78
C TYR A 98 -10.70 15.61 19.18
N LYS A 99 -11.27 14.46 19.55
CA LYS A 99 -11.06 13.81 20.87
C LYS A 99 -10.05 12.64 20.80
N MET A 100 -9.46 12.33 19.63
CA MET A 100 -8.43 11.30 19.56
C MET A 100 -7.20 11.71 20.38
N LYS A 101 -6.61 10.73 21.06
CA LYS A 101 -5.33 10.92 21.75
C LYS A 101 -4.20 11.02 20.74
N THR A 102 -4.18 10.09 19.78
CA THR A 102 -3.11 10.00 18.76
C THR A 102 -3.69 9.65 17.39
N VAL A 103 -3.17 10.31 16.37
CA VAL A 103 -3.43 9.99 14.96
C VAL A 103 -2.12 9.56 14.31
N VAL A 104 -2.08 8.32 13.89
CA VAL A 104 -0.93 7.69 13.24
C VAL A 104 -1.03 7.88 11.73
N PHE A 105 0.06 8.27 11.12
CA PHE A 105 0.23 8.36 9.66
C PHE A 105 1.31 7.41 9.20
N GLN A 106 1.16 6.87 7.99
CA GLN A 106 2.13 5.94 7.40
C GLN A 106 3.18 6.63 6.55
N ASN A 107 2.94 7.87 6.14
CA ASN A 107 3.89 8.71 5.39
C ASN A 107 3.78 10.17 5.78
N GLN A 108 4.89 10.90 5.58
CA GLN A 108 5.00 12.31 5.97
C GLN A 108 4.05 13.21 5.17
N SER A 109 3.86 12.94 3.89
CA SER A 109 3.01 13.74 3.01
C SER A 109 1.55 13.77 3.44
N ASP A 110 0.98 12.62 3.85
CA ASP A 110 -0.37 12.53 4.37
C ASP A 110 -0.52 13.25 5.71
N LEU A 111 0.49 13.13 6.59
CA LEU A 111 0.54 13.82 7.87
C LEU A 111 0.52 15.34 7.65
N ASP A 112 1.43 15.87 6.83
CA ASP A 112 1.56 17.31 6.59
C ASP A 112 0.29 17.87 5.93
N MET A 113 -0.32 17.12 5.01
CA MET A 113 -1.58 17.51 4.38
C MET A 113 -2.71 17.60 5.42
N PHE A 114 -2.82 16.67 6.37
CA PHE A 114 -3.85 16.72 7.41
C PHE A 114 -3.66 17.90 8.36
N VAL A 115 -2.42 18.16 8.76
CA VAL A 115 -2.09 19.31 9.61
C VAL A 115 -2.36 20.62 8.89
N LEU A 116 -1.91 20.77 7.63
CA LEU A 116 -2.11 21.97 6.82
C LEU A 116 -3.61 22.27 6.59
N GLN A 117 -4.42 21.23 6.38
CA GLN A 117 -5.86 21.36 6.22
C GLN A 117 -6.64 21.46 7.54
N LYS A 118 -5.93 21.54 8.68
CA LYS A 118 -6.52 21.62 10.03
C LYS A 118 -7.50 20.46 10.33
N LEU A 119 -7.22 19.26 9.82
CA LEU A 119 -7.98 18.05 10.09
C LEU A 119 -7.52 17.37 11.39
N VAL A 120 -6.29 17.65 11.81
CA VAL A 120 -5.69 17.18 13.07
C VAL A 120 -4.70 18.21 13.58
N SER A 121 -4.51 18.28 14.90
CA SER A 121 -3.45 19.07 15.53
C SER A 121 -2.10 18.34 15.46
N ARG A 122 -1.02 19.05 15.12
CA ARG A 122 0.34 18.48 15.01
C ARG A 122 0.78 17.72 16.27
N CYS A 123 0.43 18.21 17.45
CA CYS A 123 0.79 17.56 18.73
C CYS A 123 0.15 16.20 18.95
N LYS A 124 -0.88 15.82 18.16
CA LYS A 124 -1.54 14.52 18.19
C LYS A 124 -1.05 13.56 17.13
N THR A 125 -0.12 13.98 16.26
CA THR A 125 0.31 13.17 15.12
C THR A 125 1.58 12.39 15.42
N VAL A 126 1.62 11.13 14.97
CA VAL A 126 2.80 10.26 15.01
C VAL A 126 2.98 9.62 13.65
N LEU A 127 4.23 9.51 13.20
CA LEU A 127 4.57 8.77 11.99
C LEU A 127 4.99 7.35 12.38
N ILE A 128 4.21 6.35 11.92
CA ILE A 128 4.56 4.93 12.05
C ILE A 128 4.51 4.32 10.65
N PRO A 129 5.63 3.82 10.13
CA PRO A 129 5.74 3.43 8.73
C PRO A 129 5.01 2.10 8.44
N GLY A 130 3.75 2.21 8.08
CA GLY A 130 2.93 1.07 7.65
C GLY A 130 2.58 0.09 8.76
N SER A 131 2.47 -1.19 8.39
CA SER A 131 2.25 -2.31 9.31
C SER A 131 3.54 -3.07 9.65
N GLY A 132 4.67 -2.60 9.11
CA GLY A 132 5.91 -3.35 9.15
C GLY A 132 5.90 -4.58 8.25
N LEU A 133 7.03 -5.24 8.16
CA LEU A 133 7.21 -6.48 7.42
C LEU A 133 7.93 -7.53 8.27
N ASP A 134 7.46 -8.77 8.22
CA ASP A 134 8.15 -9.92 8.80
C ASP A 134 9.37 -10.28 7.94
N LEU A 135 10.55 -9.88 8.39
CA LEU A 135 11.80 -10.06 7.66
C LEU A 135 12.31 -11.50 7.68
N TYR A 136 11.83 -12.32 8.59
CA TYR A 136 12.09 -13.75 8.59
C TYR A 136 11.27 -14.42 7.49
N HIS A 137 9.99 -14.09 7.38
CA HIS A 137 9.10 -14.60 6.34
C HIS A 137 9.55 -14.12 4.94
N TYR A 138 9.93 -12.85 4.81
CA TYR A 138 10.47 -12.24 3.57
C TYR A 138 12.01 -12.20 3.61
N SER A 139 12.64 -13.39 3.73
CA SER A 139 14.10 -13.50 3.70
C SER A 139 14.67 -13.15 2.33
N GLN A 140 15.85 -12.52 2.34
CA GLN A 140 16.55 -12.19 1.09
C GLN A 140 16.83 -13.46 0.26
N LYS A 141 16.58 -13.37 -1.03
CA LYS A 141 16.86 -14.41 -2.03
C LYS A 141 17.79 -13.87 -3.11
N PRO A 142 18.81 -14.63 -3.52
CA PRO A 142 19.69 -14.19 -4.60
C PRO A 142 18.89 -14.00 -5.90
N ILE A 143 19.28 -12.99 -6.68
CA ILE A 143 18.77 -12.83 -8.04
C ILE A 143 19.37 -13.96 -8.88
N LYS A 144 18.53 -14.70 -9.62
CA LYS A 144 19.00 -15.84 -10.43
C LYS A 144 19.75 -15.34 -11.66
N ARG A 145 21.00 -15.76 -11.82
CA ARG A 145 21.84 -15.41 -12.98
C ARG A 145 21.49 -16.20 -14.26
N THR A 146 20.41 -16.98 -14.26
CA THR A 146 20.05 -17.89 -15.35
C THR A 146 19.45 -17.20 -16.57
N ARG A 147 19.19 -15.88 -16.50
CA ARG A 147 18.60 -15.10 -17.60
C ARG A 147 19.61 -14.17 -18.24
N SER A 148 19.43 -13.90 -19.54
CA SER A 148 20.17 -12.85 -20.23
C SER A 148 19.94 -11.50 -19.54
N GLN A 149 20.97 -10.67 -19.47
CA GLN A 149 20.89 -9.32 -18.92
C GLN A 149 19.82 -8.47 -19.64
N ASP A 150 19.61 -8.74 -20.93
CA ASP A 150 18.66 -8.03 -21.79
C ASP A 150 17.22 -8.57 -21.72
N ALA A 151 16.98 -9.63 -20.94
CA ALA A 151 15.69 -10.27 -20.77
C ALA A 151 15.19 -10.29 -19.31
N PRO A 152 15.17 -9.15 -18.60
CA PRO A 152 14.74 -9.10 -17.21
C PRO A 152 13.23 -9.30 -17.05
N VAL A 153 12.84 -9.73 -15.86
CA VAL A 153 11.44 -9.83 -15.42
C VAL A 153 11.08 -8.64 -14.55
N PHE A 154 10.19 -7.80 -15.05
CA PHE A 154 9.55 -6.71 -14.31
C PHE A 154 8.22 -7.21 -13.74
N LEU A 155 8.07 -7.20 -12.43
CA LEU A 155 6.90 -7.73 -11.73
C LEU A 155 6.10 -6.62 -11.07
N TYR A 156 4.82 -6.48 -11.44
CA TYR A 156 3.83 -5.73 -10.68
C TYR A 156 3.11 -6.68 -9.70
N ILE A 157 2.97 -6.25 -8.44
CA ILE A 157 2.18 -6.97 -7.42
C ILE A 157 1.15 -6.03 -6.80
N GLY A 158 -0.12 -6.39 -6.88
CA GLY A 158 -1.20 -5.61 -6.25
C GLY A 158 -2.56 -5.83 -6.91
N ARG A 159 -3.58 -5.16 -6.37
CA ARG A 159 -4.90 -5.16 -7.01
C ARG A 159 -4.81 -4.55 -8.41
N VAL A 160 -5.45 -5.19 -9.38
CA VAL A 160 -5.42 -4.74 -10.78
C VAL A 160 -6.43 -3.59 -10.96
N LEU A 161 -5.96 -2.36 -10.75
CA LEU A 161 -6.73 -1.12 -10.76
C LEU A 161 -6.07 -0.07 -11.65
N TRP A 162 -6.85 0.79 -12.29
CA TRP A 162 -6.32 1.94 -13.04
C TRP A 162 -5.51 2.89 -12.14
N ASP A 163 -5.98 3.17 -10.91
CA ASP A 163 -5.26 4.03 -9.95
C ASP A 163 -3.92 3.46 -9.47
N LYS A 164 -3.67 2.18 -9.75
CA LYS A 164 -2.38 1.53 -9.51
C LYS A 164 -1.41 1.64 -10.68
N GLY A 165 -1.79 2.39 -11.73
CA GLY A 165 -0.93 2.68 -12.87
C GLY A 165 -0.69 1.48 -13.81
N ILE A 166 -1.61 0.50 -13.81
CA ILE A 166 -1.49 -0.66 -14.69
C ILE A 166 -1.49 -0.25 -16.16
N GLY A 167 -2.25 0.79 -16.53
CA GLY A 167 -2.26 1.33 -17.89
C GLY A 167 -0.87 1.79 -18.33
N GLU A 168 -0.20 2.56 -17.48
CA GLU A 168 1.17 3.03 -17.72
C GLU A 168 2.17 1.87 -17.79
N PHE A 169 2.00 0.86 -16.93
CA PHE A 169 2.86 -0.32 -16.95
C PHE A 169 2.72 -1.11 -18.27
N VAL A 170 1.49 -1.35 -18.72
CA VAL A 170 1.22 -2.06 -19.99
C VAL A 170 1.73 -1.26 -21.20
N GLU A 171 1.52 0.05 -21.22
CA GLU A 171 2.01 0.91 -22.30
C GLU A 171 3.53 0.95 -22.36
N SER A 172 4.18 1.05 -21.19
CA SER A 172 5.65 0.97 -21.11
C SER A 172 6.16 -0.41 -21.54
N ALA A 173 5.47 -1.49 -21.16
CA ALA A 173 5.82 -2.85 -21.57
C ALA A 173 5.73 -3.03 -23.10
N ARG A 174 4.69 -2.47 -23.73
CA ARG A 174 4.50 -2.52 -25.19
C ARG A 174 5.70 -1.89 -25.91
N LYS A 175 6.06 -0.66 -25.52
CA LYS A 175 7.21 0.06 -26.11
C LYS A 175 8.56 -0.57 -25.76
N LEU A 176 8.68 -1.18 -24.57
CA LEU A 176 9.90 -1.88 -24.18
C LEU A 176 10.16 -3.08 -25.07
N LYS A 177 9.14 -3.86 -25.42
CA LYS A 177 9.25 -5.04 -26.28
C LYS A 177 9.73 -4.74 -27.70
N GLU A 178 9.50 -3.55 -28.21
CA GLU A 178 10.02 -3.11 -29.52
C GLU A 178 11.56 -3.10 -29.55
N THR A 179 12.19 -2.79 -28.41
CA THR A 179 13.65 -2.68 -28.29
C THR A 179 14.30 -3.82 -27.50
N HIS A 180 13.55 -4.46 -26.62
CA HIS A 180 13.99 -5.55 -25.75
C HIS A 180 12.93 -6.67 -25.74
N PRO A 181 12.81 -7.45 -26.84
CA PRO A 181 11.74 -8.46 -26.99
C PRO A 181 11.81 -9.59 -25.95
N GLY A 182 12.99 -9.84 -25.37
CA GLY A 182 13.20 -10.80 -24.28
C GLY A 182 12.72 -10.34 -22.91
N ALA A 183 12.48 -9.03 -22.70
CA ALA A 183 12.00 -8.52 -21.43
C ALA A 183 10.58 -9.02 -21.14
N GLN A 184 10.34 -9.46 -19.89
CA GLN A 184 9.05 -9.95 -19.44
C GLN A 184 8.41 -8.96 -18.47
N CYS A 185 7.14 -8.63 -18.70
CA CYS A 185 6.35 -7.79 -17.80
C CYS A 185 5.21 -8.64 -17.22
N GLN A 186 5.26 -8.86 -15.91
CA GLN A 186 4.35 -9.76 -15.20
C GLN A 186 3.43 -8.99 -14.27
N ILE A 187 2.18 -9.42 -14.18
CA ILE A 187 1.16 -8.85 -13.27
C ILE A 187 0.64 -9.96 -12.36
N ALA A 188 0.86 -9.79 -11.05
CA ALA A 188 0.30 -10.65 -10.01
C ALA A 188 -0.71 -9.88 -9.17
N GLY A 189 -1.98 -10.34 -9.16
CA GLY A 189 -3.00 -9.67 -8.34
C GLY A 189 -4.44 -10.00 -8.68
N LYS A 190 -5.36 -9.56 -7.82
CA LYS A 190 -6.79 -9.76 -8.06
C LYS A 190 -7.31 -8.80 -9.13
N VAL A 191 -7.99 -9.36 -10.13
CA VAL A 191 -8.84 -8.66 -11.10
C VAL A 191 -10.28 -8.61 -10.61
N ASP A 192 -11.14 -7.86 -11.27
CA ASP A 192 -12.58 -7.74 -10.97
C ASP A 192 -12.88 -7.46 -9.48
N VAL A 193 -12.00 -6.74 -8.82
CA VAL A 193 -12.22 -6.38 -7.41
C VAL A 193 -13.32 -5.34 -7.28
N ASP A 194 -13.97 -5.31 -6.11
CA ASP A 194 -14.99 -4.33 -5.77
C ASP A 194 -14.39 -2.92 -5.59
N ASN A 195 -14.08 -2.25 -6.71
CA ASN A 195 -13.51 -0.91 -6.75
C ASN A 195 -13.93 -0.19 -8.04
N VAL A 196 -14.17 1.12 -7.95
CA VAL A 196 -14.60 1.96 -9.09
C VAL A 196 -13.54 2.09 -10.19
N THR A 197 -12.29 1.79 -9.90
CA THR A 197 -11.15 1.82 -10.84
C THR A 197 -10.65 0.42 -11.16
N ALA A 198 -11.46 -0.62 -10.89
CA ALA A 198 -11.10 -2.00 -11.21
C ALA A 198 -10.93 -2.21 -12.71
N ILE A 199 -9.91 -2.98 -13.05
CA ILE A 199 -9.70 -3.46 -14.43
C ILE A 199 -10.31 -4.86 -14.52
N GLY A 200 -11.22 -5.03 -15.49
CA GLY A 200 -11.90 -6.30 -15.73
C GLY A 200 -10.97 -7.38 -16.30
N LYS A 201 -11.28 -8.63 -16.01
CA LYS A 201 -10.52 -9.80 -16.48
C LYS A 201 -10.38 -9.84 -18.00
N SER A 202 -11.41 -9.42 -18.74
CA SER A 202 -11.38 -9.35 -20.21
C SER A 202 -10.28 -8.43 -20.73
N GLN A 203 -10.05 -7.31 -20.06
CA GLN A 203 -8.98 -6.37 -20.45
C GLN A 203 -7.60 -6.97 -20.20
N VAL A 204 -7.41 -7.68 -19.08
CA VAL A 204 -6.12 -8.35 -18.77
C VAL A 204 -5.84 -9.45 -19.80
N ILE A 205 -6.83 -10.29 -20.11
CA ILE A 205 -6.73 -11.32 -21.15
C ILE A 205 -6.38 -10.72 -22.52
N LYS A 206 -6.93 -9.53 -22.86
CA LYS A 206 -6.58 -8.84 -24.11
C LYS A 206 -5.11 -8.50 -24.14
N TRP A 207 -4.54 -7.88 -23.09
CA TRP A 207 -3.12 -7.53 -23.01
C TRP A 207 -2.19 -8.76 -23.04
N GLU A 208 -2.64 -9.87 -22.43
CA GLU A 208 -1.91 -11.15 -22.46
C GLU A 208 -1.90 -11.77 -23.87
N LYS A 209 -3.04 -11.75 -24.57
CA LYS A 209 -3.12 -12.17 -25.98
C LYS A 209 -2.30 -11.30 -26.95
N GLU A 210 -2.16 -10.02 -26.65
CA GLU A 210 -1.26 -9.09 -27.35
C GLU A 210 0.22 -9.43 -27.08
N GLY A 211 0.51 -10.35 -26.14
CA GLY A 211 1.86 -10.71 -25.74
C GLY A 211 2.60 -9.62 -24.97
N VAL A 212 1.90 -8.58 -24.49
CA VAL A 212 2.53 -7.42 -23.83
C VAL A 212 2.88 -7.75 -22.38
N ILE A 213 2.00 -8.48 -21.68
CA ILE A 213 2.19 -8.90 -20.28
C ILE A 213 1.90 -10.40 -20.12
N GLU A 214 2.35 -10.94 -19.01
CA GLU A 214 1.96 -12.24 -18.49
C GLU A 214 1.17 -12.04 -17.20
N TYR A 215 -0.05 -12.60 -17.12
CA TYR A 215 -0.86 -12.52 -15.92
C TYR A 215 -0.68 -13.76 -15.05
N LEU A 216 -0.07 -13.62 -13.88
CA LEU A 216 0.24 -14.71 -12.95
C LEU A 216 -0.92 -15.10 -12.01
N GLY A 217 -2.05 -14.40 -12.12
CA GLY A 217 -3.15 -14.61 -11.18
C GLY A 217 -2.90 -13.96 -9.81
N PHE A 218 -3.64 -14.47 -8.80
CA PHE A 218 -3.54 -13.99 -7.42
C PHE A 218 -3.07 -15.13 -6.49
N ASN A 219 -2.08 -14.84 -5.68
CA ASN A 219 -1.67 -15.67 -4.56
C ASN A 219 -1.63 -14.84 -3.27
N HIS A 220 -2.03 -15.42 -2.15
CA HIS A 220 -1.91 -14.79 -0.82
C HIS A 220 -0.45 -14.63 -0.38
N ASP A 221 0.41 -15.51 -0.84
CA ASP A 221 1.86 -15.47 -0.63
C ASP A 221 2.56 -15.09 -1.95
N PRO A 222 3.02 -13.84 -2.10
CA PRO A 222 3.64 -13.38 -3.33
C PRO A 222 5.11 -13.75 -3.46
N ARG A 223 5.72 -14.40 -2.46
CA ARG A 223 7.17 -14.65 -2.42
C ARG A 223 7.69 -15.41 -3.63
N GLY A 224 6.93 -16.41 -4.11
CA GLY A 224 7.30 -17.15 -5.32
C GLY A 224 7.37 -16.27 -6.57
N PHE A 225 6.45 -15.30 -6.71
CA PHE A 225 6.49 -14.34 -7.80
C PHE A 225 7.69 -13.40 -7.68
N ILE A 226 7.95 -12.88 -6.46
CA ILE A 226 9.08 -11.98 -6.19
C ILE A 226 10.41 -12.71 -6.41
N GLU A 227 10.53 -13.96 -6.02
CA GLU A 227 11.75 -14.76 -6.25
C GLU A 227 12.03 -14.94 -7.75
N GLY A 228 10.99 -15.05 -8.58
CA GLY A 228 11.10 -15.13 -10.03
C GLY A 228 11.41 -13.82 -10.73
N ALA A 229 11.31 -12.68 -10.06
CA ALA A 229 11.47 -11.37 -10.65
C ALA A 229 12.90 -10.81 -10.49
N ASP A 230 13.30 -9.98 -11.46
CA ASP A 230 14.54 -9.20 -11.38
C ASP A 230 14.30 -7.81 -10.80
N CYS A 231 13.08 -7.29 -10.92
CA CYS A 231 12.71 -5.96 -10.44
C CYS A 231 11.21 -5.92 -10.09
N VAL A 232 10.85 -5.28 -8.99
CA VAL A 232 9.44 -5.01 -8.62
C VAL A 232 9.05 -3.60 -9.06
N VAL A 233 7.92 -3.47 -9.76
CA VAL A 233 7.44 -2.21 -10.33
C VAL A 233 6.11 -1.82 -9.70
N LEU A 234 5.99 -0.59 -9.21
CA LEU A 234 4.74 -0.04 -8.68
C LEU A 234 4.46 1.36 -9.23
N PRO A 235 3.65 1.49 -10.29
CA PRO A 235 3.33 2.76 -10.93
C PRO A 235 2.13 3.49 -10.32
N SER A 236 1.84 3.28 -9.05
CA SER A 236 0.66 3.79 -8.36
C SER A 236 0.57 5.32 -8.39
N TYR A 237 -0.67 5.82 -8.39
CA TYR A 237 -0.91 7.27 -8.33
C TYR A 237 -0.86 7.82 -6.89
N ARG A 238 -1.08 6.98 -5.88
CA ARG A 238 -0.96 7.30 -4.46
C ARG A 238 -0.94 6.05 -3.61
N GLU A 239 -0.11 6.02 -2.59
CA GLU A 239 -0.04 4.95 -1.58
C GLU A 239 -0.03 5.54 -0.15
N GLY A 240 -0.37 4.72 0.84
CA GLY A 240 -0.02 4.97 2.23
C GLY A 240 1.43 4.58 2.49
N LEU A 241 1.66 3.28 2.59
CA LEU A 241 2.98 2.64 2.49
C LEU A 241 2.81 1.32 1.72
N PRO A 242 3.39 1.17 0.51
CA PRO A 242 3.10 0.06 -0.38
C PRO A 242 3.83 -1.22 0.05
N ARG A 243 3.08 -2.23 0.51
CA ARG A 243 3.64 -3.52 0.94
C ARG A 243 4.43 -4.22 -0.15
N SER A 244 3.98 -4.18 -1.40
CA SER A 244 4.67 -4.84 -2.51
C SER A 244 6.09 -4.32 -2.74
N LEU A 245 6.34 -3.03 -2.52
CA LEU A 245 7.69 -2.48 -2.55
C LEU A 245 8.53 -2.94 -1.34
N LEU A 246 7.93 -2.98 -0.14
CA LEU A 246 8.62 -3.50 1.05
C LEU A 246 8.97 -4.99 0.88
N GLU A 247 8.04 -5.79 0.38
CA GLU A 247 8.21 -7.22 0.11
C GLU A 247 9.31 -7.47 -0.94
N GLY A 248 9.30 -6.69 -2.04
CA GLY A 248 10.34 -6.72 -3.06
C GLY A 248 11.72 -6.36 -2.52
N ALA A 249 11.82 -5.23 -1.79
CA ALA A 249 13.07 -4.78 -1.16
C ALA A 249 13.60 -5.78 -0.13
N ALA A 250 12.72 -6.32 0.74
CA ALA A 250 13.10 -7.32 1.74
C ALA A 250 13.69 -8.58 1.11
N MET A 251 13.18 -8.99 -0.05
CA MET A 251 13.71 -10.12 -0.82
C MET A 251 14.89 -9.76 -1.73
N GLY A 252 15.43 -8.53 -1.60
CA GLY A 252 16.62 -8.08 -2.33
C GLY A 252 16.35 -7.76 -3.80
N ARG A 253 15.12 -7.37 -4.15
CA ARG A 253 14.80 -6.96 -5.53
C ARG A 253 14.93 -5.44 -5.68
N PRO A 254 15.63 -4.94 -6.70
CA PRO A 254 15.55 -3.55 -7.14
C PRO A 254 14.11 -3.12 -7.38
N LEU A 255 13.82 -1.85 -7.17
CA LEU A 255 12.47 -1.31 -7.23
C LEU A 255 12.34 -0.25 -8.31
N LEU A 256 11.22 -0.22 -9.02
CA LEU A 256 10.78 0.92 -9.82
C LEU A 256 9.47 1.45 -9.26
N ALA A 257 9.43 2.71 -8.86
CA ALA A 257 8.24 3.28 -8.26
C ALA A 257 7.94 4.69 -8.79
N SER A 258 6.66 5.04 -8.83
CA SER A 258 6.26 6.41 -9.16
C SER A 258 6.64 7.38 -8.04
N ASP A 259 6.78 8.67 -8.39
CA ASP A 259 7.12 9.77 -7.47
C ASP A 259 5.95 10.19 -6.54
N CYS A 260 5.03 9.28 -6.27
CA CYS A 260 3.89 9.54 -5.41
C CYS A 260 4.20 9.31 -3.92
N PRO A 261 3.43 9.97 -3.00
CA PRO A 261 3.52 9.69 -1.57
C PRO A 261 3.40 8.20 -1.25
N GLY A 262 4.15 7.74 -0.27
CA GLY A 262 4.25 6.33 0.11
C GLY A 262 5.27 5.55 -0.72
N CYS A 263 5.34 5.76 -2.04
CA CYS A 263 6.35 5.14 -2.89
C CYS A 263 7.74 5.72 -2.62
N THR A 264 7.86 7.04 -2.54
CA THR A 264 9.11 7.76 -2.25
C THR A 264 9.57 7.61 -0.80
N ASP A 265 8.72 7.12 0.09
CA ASP A 265 9.12 6.75 1.45
C ASP A 265 9.91 5.43 1.49
N VAL A 266 9.74 4.57 0.47
CA VAL A 266 10.42 3.27 0.34
C VAL A 266 11.54 3.31 -0.69
N VAL A 267 11.34 3.98 -1.84
CA VAL A 267 12.29 3.98 -2.96
C VAL A 267 13.08 5.29 -2.98
N MET A 268 14.39 5.15 -2.90
CA MET A 268 15.37 6.24 -3.03
C MET A 268 16.06 6.10 -4.40
N ASP A 269 15.87 7.09 -5.29
CA ASP A 269 16.39 7.03 -6.68
C ASP A 269 17.89 6.81 -6.71
N GLY A 270 18.32 5.83 -7.48
CA GLY A 270 19.73 5.43 -7.63
C GLY A 270 20.31 4.63 -6.45
N VAL A 271 19.59 4.44 -5.34
CA VAL A 271 20.06 3.71 -4.15
C VAL A 271 19.51 2.29 -4.10
N ASN A 272 18.17 2.14 -4.04
CA ASN A 272 17.51 0.84 -4.00
C ASN A 272 16.55 0.61 -5.18
N GLY A 273 16.61 1.50 -6.17
CA GLY A 273 15.79 1.44 -7.36
C GLY A 273 15.76 2.77 -8.11
N PHE A 274 14.74 2.96 -8.93
CA PHE A 274 14.55 4.19 -9.70
C PHE A 274 13.14 4.74 -9.51
N VAL A 275 13.06 6.08 -9.38
CA VAL A 275 11.81 6.81 -9.28
C VAL A 275 11.45 7.40 -10.65
N PHE A 276 10.19 7.32 -11.04
CA PHE A 276 9.65 7.88 -12.27
C PHE A 276 8.38 8.69 -12.02
N ARG A 277 8.02 9.56 -12.98
CA ARG A 277 6.86 10.44 -12.84
C ARG A 277 5.55 9.66 -12.83
N THR A 278 4.70 9.95 -11.86
CA THR A 278 3.33 9.41 -11.76
C THR A 278 2.52 9.72 -13.03
N LYS A 279 1.72 8.74 -13.48
CA LYS A 279 0.87 8.84 -14.69
C LYS A 279 1.65 9.13 -15.98
N ASN A 280 2.86 8.61 -16.08
CA ASN A 280 3.72 8.85 -17.24
C ASN A 280 4.43 7.57 -17.68
N SER A 281 3.90 6.93 -18.72
CA SER A 281 4.46 5.69 -19.28
C SER A 281 5.85 5.86 -19.87
N GLU A 282 6.17 7.03 -20.44
CA GLU A 282 7.52 7.30 -20.99
C GLU A 282 8.57 7.40 -19.88
N SER A 283 8.18 8.02 -18.74
CA SER A 283 9.07 8.09 -17.59
C SER A 283 9.32 6.71 -16.98
N LEU A 284 8.28 5.85 -16.91
CA LEU A 284 8.42 4.46 -16.48
C LEU A 284 9.30 3.66 -17.47
N LEU A 285 9.06 3.80 -18.77
CA LEU A 285 9.88 3.16 -19.80
C LEU A 285 11.37 3.56 -19.67
N SER A 286 11.63 4.84 -19.41
CA SER A 286 13.00 5.33 -19.18
C SER A 286 13.64 4.66 -17.94
N ALA A 287 12.88 4.51 -16.83
CA ALA A 287 13.35 3.82 -15.64
C ALA A 287 13.61 2.32 -15.90
N MET A 288 12.74 1.64 -16.66
CA MET A 288 12.95 0.25 -17.07
C MET A 288 14.23 0.10 -17.90
N ARG A 289 14.46 1.01 -18.85
CA ARG A 289 15.69 1.03 -19.67
C ARG A 289 16.95 1.32 -18.83
N ARG A 290 16.87 2.21 -17.84
CA ARG A 290 17.96 2.44 -16.86
C ARG A 290 18.29 1.14 -16.12
N PHE A 291 17.28 0.41 -15.66
CA PHE A 291 17.46 -0.87 -14.97
C PHE A 291 18.12 -1.93 -15.87
N ILE A 292 17.72 -2.04 -17.14
CA ILE A 292 18.29 -3.02 -18.10
C ILE A 292 19.80 -2.78 -18.30
N LYS A 293 20.23 -1.52 -18.33
CA LYS A 293 21.65 -1.14 -18.50
C LYS A 293 22.54 -1.53 -17.33
N LEU A 294 21.97 -1.82 -16.16
CA LEU A 294 22.74 -2.24 -15.00
C LEU A 294 23.33 -3.62 -15.20
N SER A 295 24.60 -3.77 -14.83
CA SER A 295 25.24 -5.06 -14.69
C SER A 295 24.55 -5.90 -13.60
N PHE A 296 24.80 -7.21 -13.63
CA PHE A 296 24.27 -8.11 -12.59
C PHE A 296 24.72 -7.70 -11.19
N SER A 297 25.99 -7.29 -11.03
CA SER A 297 26.54 -6.82 -9.74
C SER A 297 25.85 -5.56 -9.24
N GLU A 298 25.57 -4.60 -10.11
CA GLU A 298 24.85 -3.37 -9.73
C GLU A 298 23.40 -3.67 -9.31
N ARG A 299 22.70 -4.58 -10.01
CA ARG A 299 21.35 -5.04 -9.60
C ARG A 299 21.37 -5.67 -8.21
N GLN A 300 22.40 -6.49 -7.89
CA GLN A 300 22.57 -7.07 -6.57
C GLN A 300 22.83 -6.01 -5.49
N GLN A 301 23.69 -5.02 -5.76
CA GLN A 301 24.00 -3.94 -4.84
C GLN A 301 22.76 -3.09 -4.53
N ILE A 302 22.00 -2.72 -5.54
CA ILE A 302 20.72 -1.97 -5.40
C ILE A 302 19.71 -2.80 -4.60
N GLY A 303 19.59 -4.10 -4.88
CA GLY A 303 18.71 -4.99 -4.12
C GLY A 303 19.11 -5.13 -2.65
N ALA A 304 20.42 -5.27 -2.38
CA ALA A 304 20.95 -5.34 -1.01
C ALA A 304 20.72 -4.01 -0.23
N ALA A 305 20.90 -2.87 -0.90
CA ALA A 305 20.57 -1.57 -0.31
C ALA A 305 19.08 -1.48 0.06
N GLY A 306 18.18 -1.98 -0.79
CA GLY A 306 16.76 -2.08 -0.51
C GLY A 306 16.46 -2.93 0.73
N ARG A 307 17.08 -4.09 0.83
CA ARG A 307 16.98 -4.96 2.03
C ARG A 307 17.41 -4.23 3.29
N LYS A 308 18.54 -3.56 3.28
CA LYS A 308 19.05 -2.79 4.43
C LYS A 308 18.07 -1.69 4.87
N ILE A 309 17.49 -0.95 3.92
CA ILE A 309 16.50 0.08 4.22
C ILE A 309 15.27 -0.51 4.93
N VAL A 310 14.81 -1.70 4.51
CA VAL A 310 13.64 -2.35 5.13
C VAL A 310 13.99 -2.84 6.53
N GLU A 311 15.16 -3.41 6.76
CA GLU A 311 15.65 -3.81 8.08
C GLU A 311 15.71 -2.63 9.06
N ASP A 312 16.25 -1.51 8.61
CA ASP A 312 16.46 -0.36 9.48
C ASP A 312 15.17 0.43 9.80
N ARG A 313 14.14 0.35 8.93
CA ARG A 313 13.01 1.28 9.03
C ARG A 313 11.63 0.63 9.05
N PHE A 314 11.50 -0.59 8.54
CA PHE A 314 10.20 -1.21 8.25
C PHE A 314 10.04 -2.62 8.85
N ASP A 315 10.96 -3.04 9.73
CA ASP A 315 10.79 -4.28 10.48
C ASP A 315 9.52 -4.20 11.33
N GLN A 316 8.74 -5.28 11.36
CA GLN A 316 7.48 -5.31 12.09
C GLN A 316 7.67 -5.09 13.60
N SER A 317 8.81 -5.47 14.19
CA SER A 317 9.11 -5.25 15.61
C SER A 317 9.14 -3.77 15.96
N LEU A 318 9.76 -2.94 15.11
CA LEU A 318 9.80 -1.47 15.27
C LEU A 318 8.39 -0.86 15.24
N VAL A 319 7.55 -1.36 14.35
CA VAL A 319 6.16 -0.91 14.22
C VAL A 319 5.33 -1.34 15.44
N HIS A 320 5.47 -2.57 15.91
CA HIS A 320 4.78 -3.08 17.10
C HIS A 320 5.14 -2.25 18.35
N GLU A 321 6.44 -2.00 18.57
CA GLU A 321 6.89 -1.14 19.68
C GLU A 321 6.30 0.27 19.60
N ALA A 322 6.27 0.87 18.39
CA ALA A 322 5.70 2.19 18.20
C ALA A 322 4.20 2.22 18.52
N TYR A 323 3.43 1.20 18.11
CA TYR A 323 2.01 1.09 18.47
C TYR A 323 1.80 0.85 19.96
N LEU A 324 2.61 0.02 20.62
CA LEU A 324 2.55 -0.17 22.06
C LEU A 324 2.76 1.16 22.80
N LYS A 325 3.76 1.95 22.43
CA LYS A 325 4.02 3.28 23.04
C LYS A 325 2.84 4.22 22.91
N VAL A 326 2.15 4.28 21.76
CA VAL A 326 1.00 5.19 21.58
C VAL A 326 -0.28 4.67 22.23
N THR A 327 -0.37 3.39 22.55
CA THR A 327 -1.55 2.80 23.23
C THR A 327 -1.42 2.81 24.74
N THR A 328 -0.24 2.56 25.30
CA THR A 328 0.00 2.50 26.75
C THR A 328 0.30 3.86 27.38
N GLY A 329 1.04 4.74 26.71
CA GLY A 329 1.33 6.12 27.13
C GLY A 329 0.12 7.04 26.89
#